data_5dc88357af6c52ef9b4a2452ee371140
#
_entry.id   5dc88357af6c52ef9b4a2452ee371140
#
_cell.length_a   1.000
_cell.length_b   1.000
_cell.length_c   1.000
_cell.angle_alpha   90.00
_cell.angle_beta   90.00
_cell.angle_gamma   90.00
#
_symmetry.space_group_name_H-M   'P 1'
#
loop_
_entity.id
_entity.type
_entity.pdbx_description
1 polymer ?
#
loop_
_entity_poly.entity_id
_entity_poly.type
_entity_poly.pdbx_seq_one_letter_code
_entity_poly.pdbx_strand_id
1 'polypeptide(L)'
;IILVEIDDSSIQEIGRWPWDRSVFAELINKLNQSKVIGVDVSFFESSDPAQDKLLRDSIISSNVVLPMEFTSFSKENNKIIGQRFLQPINELSSAKTGYVNILTDRDGTTRAVNLDLSKNHKSFAQVVYEEFWNKQLEENPYRFLINFMGEPGSFKSYSVKDVISGSITPEEFKNKLVLVGATSPDLHDDYFVPTSNGKAMSGVEIHANTIQTMINKDFLTAQPVWCVFLSMLAVSLIIAFVFIFAGITVAAVTSFILILAYLFFTIYAFDYGMILNLVFIPVSILVTFGSETIYFYFTEKRAKIELKNAFSKYVSHKVVNELMQDPKKLALGGSRREITVFFSDIRGFTTISENLGATRLVKVLNEYLTEMTDIVLNHDGVVDKFIGDAVMAFWGA
;
A
#
# COMPACT_ATOMS: atom_id res chain seq x y z
N ILE A 1 19.24 -25.58 5.62
CA ILE A 1 19.94 -24.65 6.50
C ILE A 1 19.69 -25.09 7.93
N ILE A 2 20.73 -25.08 8.77
CA ILE A 2 20.67 -25.32 10.23
C ILE A 2 21.27 -24.11 10.91
N LEU A 3 20.63 -23.62 11.97
CA LEU A 3 21.18 -22.59 12.84
C LEU A 3 21.86 -23.24 14.05
N VAL A 4 22.99 -22.68 14.46
CA VAL A 4 23.64 -23.01 15.72
C VAL A 4 23.72 -21.74 16.55
N GLU A 5 22.92 -21.70 17.58
CA GLU A 5 22.51 -20.50 18.29
C GLU A 5 23.43 -20.21 19.50
N ILE A 6 23.96 -19.00 19.53
CA ILE A 6 24.55 -18.43 20.74
C ILE A 6 23.41 -17.87 21.56
N ASP A 7 22.74 -18.76 22.26
CA ASP A 7 21.55 -18.49 23.06
C ASP A 7 21.88 -18.27 24.56
N ASP A 8 20.87 -17.88 25.33
CA ASP A 8 21.03 -17.64 26.78
C ASP A 8 21.55 -18.87 27.50
N SER A 9 21.12 -20.06 27.07
CA SER A 9 21.50 -21.32 27.68
C SER A 9 22.98 -21.63 27.44
N SER A 10 23.53 -21.29 26.27
CA SER A 10 24.95 -21.41 25.96
C SER A 10 25.77 -20.39 26.74
N ILE A 11 25.30 -19.14 26.89
CA ILE A 11 25.98 -18.11 27.68
C ILE A 11 26.04 -18.51 29.14
N GLN A 12 24.97 -19.11 29.66
CA GLN A 12 24.93 -19.56 31.06
C GLN A 12 25.90 -20.74 31.34
N GLU A 13 26.04 -21.68 30.38
CA GLU A 13 26.81 -22.89 30.58
C GLU A 13 28.31 -22.71 30.22
N ILE A 14 28.63 -22.03 29.11
CA ILE A 14 30.00 -21.84 28.64
C ILE A 14 30.67 -20.69 29.39
N GLY A 15 29.89 -19.65 29.76
CA GLY A 15 30.39 -18.51 30.49
C GLY A 15 30.10 -17.18 29.80
N ARG A 16 30.55 -16.09 30.44
CA ARG A 16 30.26 -14.72 30.02
C ARG A 16 30.75 -14.43 28.59
N TRP A 17 29.91 -13.85 27.77
CA TRP A 17 30.25 -13.30 26.46
C TRP A 17 31.15 -12.03 26.58
N PRO A 18 32.12 -11.79 25.67
CA PRO A 18 32.51 -12.64 24.53
C PRO A 18 33.38 -13.83 24.95
N TRP A 19 33.16 -14.99 24.26
CA TRP A 19 33.91 -16.21 24.54
C TRP A 19 35.32 -16.20 23.94
N ASP A 20 36.20 -17.01 24.54
CA ASP A 20 37.53 -17.26 24.01
C ASP A 20 37.49 -17.89 22.62
N ARG A 21 38.50 -17.63 21.80
CA ARG A 21 38.64 -18.19 20.44
C ARG A 21 38.64 -19.71 20.40
N SER A 22 39.13 -20.36 21.47
CA SER A 22 39.12 -21.81 21.62
C SER A 22 37.74 -22.42 21.57
N VAL A 23 36.71 -21.74 22.09
CA VAL A 23 35.30 -22.19 22.03
C VAL A 23 34.85 -22.28 20.59
N PHE A 24 35.14 -21.26 19.79
CA PHE A 24 34.77 -21.23 18.36
C PHE A 24 35.60 -22.25 17.56
N ALA A 25 36.87 -22.46 17.91
CA ALA A 25 37.72 -23.49 17.30
C ALA A 25 37.12 -24.89 17.53
N GLU A 26 36.71 -25.19 18.77
CA GLU A 26 36.04 -26.45 19.10
C GLU A 26 34.72 -26.61 18.37
N LEU A 27 33.88 -25.57 18.37
CA LEU A 27 32.59 -25.57 17.65
C LEU A 27 32.80 -25.88 16.16
N ILE A 28 33.72 -25.15 15.49
CA ILE A 28 33.99 -25.36 14.06
C ILE A 28 34.47 -26.80 13.81
N ASN A 29 35.30 -27.37 14.68
CA ASN A 29 35.73 -28.75 14.56
C ASN A 29 34.59 -29.76 14.72
N LYS A 30 33.59 -29.50 15.57
CA LYS A 30 32.38 -30.32 15.69
C LYS A 30 31.48 -30.21 14.45
N LEU A 31 31.51 -29.08 13.75
CA LEU A 31 30.76 -28.80 12.54
C LEU A 31 31.50 -29.17 11.24
N ASN A 32 32.68 -29.81 11.31
CA ASN A 32 33.54 -30.05 10.14
C ASN A 32 32.96 -30.93 9.04
N GLN A 33 31.88 -31.67 9.31
CA GLN A 33 31.12 -32.43 8.29
C GLN A 33 30.13 -31.57 7.48
N SER A 34 29.96 -30.32 7.89
CA SER A 34 29.12 -29.36 7.15
C SER A 34 29.77 -29.03 5.81
N LYS A 35 28.93 -28.76 4.80
CA LYS A 35 29.42 -28.33 3.49
C LYS A 35 29.98 -26.92 3.52
N VAL A 36 29.36 -26.04 4.32
CA VAL A 36 29.81 -24.70 4.62
C VAL A 36 29.33 -24.28 6.01
N ILE A 37 30.15 -23.54 6.71
CA ILE A 37 29.85 -22.97 8.02
C ILE A 37 29.98 -21.46 7.90
N GLY A 38 28.83 -20.73 7.99
CA GLY A 38 28.82 -19.29 8.13
C GLY A 38 28.85 -18.92 9.62
N VAL A 39 29.88 -18.25 10.07
CA VAL A 39 30.04 -17.83 11.49
C VAL A 39 29.79 -16.32 11.55
N ASP A 40 28.64 -15.90 12.02
CA ASP A 40 28.26 -14.50 12.20
C ASP A 40 28.70 -13.99 13.58
N VAL A 41 30.00 -13.96 13.75
CA VAL A 41 30.67 -13.47 14.96
C VAL A 41 31.89 -12.65 14.55
N SER A 42 32.03 -11.46 15.09
CA SER A 42 33.09 -10.50 14.76
C SER A 42 34.43 -10.88 15.39
N PHE A 43 35.43 -11.16 14.56
CA PHE A 43 36.83 -11.42 14.97
C PHE A 43 37.74 -10.31 14.42
N PHE A 44 37.38 -9.06 14.69
CA PHE A 44 38.04 -7.86 14.12
C PHE A 44 39.25 -7.39 14.94
N GLU A 45 39.39 -7.86 16.16
CA GLU A 45 40.49 -7.53 17.07
C GLU A 45 41.29 -8.79 17.43
N SER A 46 42.61 -8.65 17.55
CA SER A 46 43.46 -9.74 17.99
C SER A 46 43.19 -10.09 19.46
N SER A 47 43.26 -11.38 19.77
CA SER A 47 43.14 -11.94 21.10
C SER A 47 44.47 -12.50 21.56
N ASP A 48 44.44 -13.52 22.39
CA ASP A 48 45.66 -14.29 22.72
C ASP A 48 46.20 -15.01 21.47
N PRO A 49 47.51 -14.86 21.11
CA PRO A 49 48.07 -15.45 19.90
C PRO A 49 47.94 -16.98 19.79
N ALA A 50 47.89 -17.68 20.92
CA ALA A 50 47.70 -19.13 20.91
C ALA A 50 46.26 -19.49 20.57
N GLN A 51 45.32 -18.69 21.05
CA GLN A 51 43.89 -18.84 20.77
C GLN A 51 43.54 -18.47 19.32
N ASP A 52 44.09 -17.35 18.81
CA ASP A 52 43.94 -16.94 17.42
C ASP A 52 44.49 -18.03 16.47
N LYS A 53 45.60 -18.68 16.86
CA LYS A 53 46.13 -19.81 16.11
C LYS A 53 45.23 -21.03 16.12
N LEU A 54 44.62 -21.39 17.26
CA LEU A 54 43.66 -22.50 17.33
C LEU A 54 42.45 -22.26 16.42
N LEU A 55 41.89 -21.06 16.46
CA LEU A 55 40.77 -20.69 15.59
C LEU A 55 41.19 -20.73 14.11
N ARG A 56 42.34 -20.20 13.76
CA ARG A 56 42.88 -20.27 12.39
C ARG A 56 43.00 -21.71 11.90
N ASP A 57 43.58 -22.61 12.73
CA ASP A 57 43.82 -23.98 12.33
C ASP A 57 42.48 -24.74 12.10
N SER A 58 41.44 -24.46 12.89
CA SER A 58 40.10 -25.01 12.67
C SER A 58 39.41 -24.45 11.42
N ILE A 59 39.62 -23.16 11.10
CA ILE A 59 39.12 -22.54 9.87
C ILE A 59 39.76 -23.15 8.63
N ILE A 60 41.09 -23.37 8.65
CA ILE A 60 41.82 -23.99 7.52
C ILE A 60 41.33 -25.41 7.23
N SER A 61 40.90 -26.15 8.25
CA SER A 61 40.40 -27.52 8.10
C SER A 61 38.93 -27.61 7.68
N SER A 62 38.25 -26.49 7.61
CA SER A 62 36.80 -26.44 7.33
C SER A 62 36.47 -25.34 6.31
N ASN A 63 35.32 -25.42 5.63
CA ASN A 63 34.88 -24.38 4.74
C ASN A 63 34.08 -23.30 5.51
N VAL A 64 34.79 -22.31 6.04
CA VAL A 64 34.23 -21.27 6.92
C VAL A 64 34.15 -19.95 6.20
N VAL A 65 33.02 -19.26 6.38
CA VAL A 65 32.80 -17.87 5.98
C VAL A 65 32.66 -17.01 7.22
N LEU A 66 33.45 -15.92 7.30
CA LEU A 66 33.46 -14.97 8.40
C LEU A 66 32.83 -13.65 8.02
N PRO A 67 32.32 -12.87 8.98
CA PRO A 67 31.73 -11.56 8.72
C PRO A 67 32.80 -10.50 8.45
N MET A 68 32.47 -9.52 7.68
CA MET A 68 33.02 -8.18 7.66
C MET A 68 31.90 -7.18 7.87
N GLU A 69 32.21 -5.96 8.29
CA GLU A 69 31.19 -4.98 8.60
C GLU A 69 31.55 -3.60 8.07
N PHE A 70 30.64 -2.96 7.33
CA PHE A 70 30.78 -1.56 6.96
C PHE A 70 30.36 -0.66 8.13
N THR A 71 31.23 0.26 8.52
CA THR A 71 31.03 1.19 9.64
C THR A 71 30.56 2.57 9.20
N SER A 72 30.63 2.88 7.90
CA SER A 72 30.12 4.12 7.33
C SER A 72 29.53 3.90 5.94
N PHE A 73 28.53 4.72 5.61
CA PHE A 73 27.81 4.63 4.36
C PHE A 73 27.71 5.98 3.68
N SER A 74 27.71 5.99 2.34
CA SER A 74 27.35 7.13 1.52
C SER A 74 26.16 6.77 0.63
N LYS A 75 25.52 7.79 0.08
CA LYS A 75 24.45 7.61 -0.91
C LYS A 75 24.91 8.16 -2.25
N GLU A 76 25.02 7.30 -3.25
CA GLU A 76 25.38 7.68 -4.63
C GLU A 76 24.32 7.12 -5.61
N ASN A 77 23.82 7.96 -6.50
CA ASN A 77 22.83 7.54 -7.50
C ASN A 77 21.67 6.71 -6.92
N ASN A 78 21.16 7.13 -5.76
CA ASN A 78 20.10 6.45 -5.01
C ASN A 78 20.46 5.06 -4.44
N LYS A 79 21.73 4.65 -4.52
CA LYS A 79 22.28 3.44 -3.89
C LYS A 79 23.02 3.78 -2.62
N ILE A 80 22.94 2.90 -1.64
CA ILE A 80 23.74 2.97 -0.40
C ILE A 80 25.06 2.25 -0.68
N ILE A 81 26.19 2.88 -0.38
CA ILE A 81 27.52 2.34 -0.60
C ILE A 81 28.28 2.39 0.72
N GLY A 82 28.83 1.24 1.11
CA GLY A 82 29.72 1.12 2.26
C GLY A 82 31.11 1.70 1.96
N GLN A 83 31.65 2.47 2.88
CA GLN A 83 32.92 3.18 2.68
C GLN A 83 34.05 2.62 3.54
N ARG A 84 33.85 2.59 4.87
CA ARG A 84 34.84 2.04 5.83
C ARG A 84 34.30 0.71 6.31
N PHE A 85 35.21 -0.23 6.50
CA PHE A 85 34.83 -1.56 6.96
C PHE A 85 35.82 -2.10 7.98
N LEU A 86 35.35 -2.98 8.83
CA LEU A 86 36.09 -3.87 9.68
C LEU A 86 36.13 -5.26 9.06
N GLN A 87 37.23 -5.97 9.20
CA GLN A 87 37.38 -7.32 8.69
C GLN A 87 38.10 -8.19 9.72
N PRO A 88 38.01 -9.53 9.62
CA PRO A 88 38.75 -10.41 10.50
C PRO A 88 40.28 -10.12 10.51
N ILE A 89 40.93 -10.41 11.63
CA ILE A 89 42.38 -10.26 11.78
C ILE A 89 43.12 -11.03 10.69
N ASN A 90 44.35 -10.60 10.39
CA ASN A 90 45.15 -11.18 9.31
C ASN A 90 45.40 -12.67 9.48
N GLU A 91 45.48 -13.16 10.71
CA GLU A 91 45.67 -14.58 11.06
C GLU A 91 44.53 -15.46 10.55
N LEU A 92 43.34 -14.89 10.38
CA LEU A 92 42.11 -15.57 9.88
C LEU A 92 41.85 -15.32 8.39
N SER A 93 42.81 -14.76 7.65
CA SER A 93 42.69 -14.41 6.23
C SER A 93 42.48 -15.60 5.28
N SER A 94 42.60 -16.82 5.77
CA SER A 94 42.26 -18.04 5.03
C SER A 94 40.73 -18.23 4.87
N ALA A 95 39.94 -17.63 5.76
CA ALA A 95 38.49 -17.64 5.63
C ALA A 95 38.02 -16.73 4.53
N LYS A 96 36.92 -17.11 3.83
CA LYS A 96 36.19 -16.18 2.96
C LYS A 96 35.41 -15.21 3.82
N THR A 97 35.24 -14.00 3.33
CA THR A 97 34.51 -12.95 4.07
C THR A 97 33.37 -12.35 3.28
N GLY A 98 32.31 -11.99 4.00
CA GLY A 98 31.18 -11.25 3.45
C GLY A 98 30.61 -10.27 4.46
N TYR A 99 30.05 -9.14 4.00
CA TYR A 99 29.49 -8.16 4.91
C TYR A 99 28.13 -8.60 5.49
N VAL A 100 27.97 -8.39 6.80
CA VAL A 100 26.78 -8.78 7.58
C VAL A 100 25.79 -7.64 7.77
N ASN A 101 26.04 -6.44 7.25
CA ASN A 101 25.20 -5.28 7.48
C ASN A 101 23.75 -5.52 7.04
N ILE A 102 22.83 -5.45 7.99
CA ILE A 102 21.40 -5.47 7.80
C ILE A 102 20.89 -4.03 7.85
N LEU A 103 20.27 -3.58 6.76
CA LEU A 103 19.72 -2.23 6.64
C LEU A 103 18.21 -2.27 6.84
N THR A 104 17.72 -1.53 7.83
CA THR A 104 16.28 -1.40 8.10
C THR A 104 15.65 -0.31 7.26
N ASP A 105 14.37 -0.46 6.95
CA ASP A 105 13.55 0.59 6.35
C ASP A 105 13.30 1.73 7.37
N ARG A 106 12.70 2.84 6.93
CA ARG A 106 12.44 4.02 7.79
C ARG A 106 11.57 3.74 9.01
N ASP A 107 10.77 2.70 8.96
CA ASP A 107 9.90 2.26 10.05
C ASP A 107 10.57 1.26 11.01
N GLY A 108 11.88 1.04 10.85
CA GLY A 108 12.64 0.10 11.66
C GLY A 108 12.48 -1.37 11.27
N THR A 109 11.75 -1.68 10.20
CA THR A 109 11.51 -3.06 9.76
C THR A 109 12.50 -3.47 8.67
N THR A 110 13.10 -4.65 8.79
CA THR A 110 13.97 -5.24 7.76
C THR A 110 13.13 -6.04 6.77
N ARG A 111 13.06 -5.58 5.52
CA ARG A 111 12.33 -6.25 4.44
C ARG A 111 13.20 -6.74 3.30
N ALA A 112 14.38 -6.18 3.18
CA ALA A 112 15.23 -6.39 2.02
C ALA A 112 16.69 -6.49 2.40
N VAL A 113 17.45 -7.17 1.57
CA VAL A 113 18.91 -7.21 1.61
C VAL A 113 19.48 -6.46 0.42
N ASN A 114 20.57 -5.73 0.65
CA ASN A 114 21.37 -5.15 -0.41
C ASN A 114 22.55 -6.08 -0.67
N LEU A 115 22.72 -6.54 -1.93
CA LEU A 115 23.82 -7.43 -2.31
C LEU A 115 25.03 -6.69 -2.90
N ASP A 116 24.93 -5.39 -3.11
CA ASP A 116 25.94 -4.56 -3.76
C ASP A 116 26.19 -3.28 -2.95
N LEU A 117 26.52 -3.44 -1.66
CA LEU A 117 27.00 -2.32 -0.83
C LEU A 117 28.42 -1.89 -1.20
N SER A 118 29.17 -2.72 -1.92
CA SER A 118 30.51 -2.45 -2.39
C SER A 118 30.80 -3.24 -3.68
N LYS A 119 31.54 -2.64 -4.61
CA LYS A 119 31.97 -3.31 -5.83
C LYS A 119 32.91 -4.49 -5.58
N ASN A 120 33.60 -4.49 -4.44
CA ASN A 120 34.67 -5.42 -4.15
C ASN A 120 34.31 -6.48 -3.08
N HIS A 121 33.19 -6.29 -2.40
CA HIS A 121 32.78 -7.16 -1.29
C HIS A 121 31.35 -7.59 -1.46
N LYS A 122 31.11 -8.90 -1.31
CA LYS A 122 29.78 -9.52 -1.36
C LYS A 122 29.15 -9.56 0.03
N SER A 123 27.82 -9.68 0.10
CA SER A 123 27.16 -9.93 1.37
C SER A 123 27.52 -11.30 1.93
N PHE A 124 27.51 -11.43 3.25
CA PHE A 124 27.77 -12.70 3.94
C PHE A 124 26.86 -13.82 3.44
N ALA A 125 25.56 -13.56 3.35
CA ALA A 125 24.59 -14.51 2.82
C ALA A 125 24.92 -14.96 1.38
N GLN A 126 25.39 -14.05 0.52
CA GLN A 126 25.79 -14.38 -0.83
C GLN A 126 27.06 -15.25 -0.87
N VAL A 127 28.07 -14.92 -0.07
CA VAL A 127 29.31 -15.72 0.00
C VAL A 127 28.99 -17.13 0.50
N VAL A 128 28.19 -17.28 1.57
CA VAL A 128 27.77 -18.58 2.08
C VAL A 128 26.99 -19.38 1.03
N TYR A 129 26.08 -18.74 0.30
CA TYR A 129 25.33 -19.38 -0.79
C TYR A 129 26.26 -19.89 -1.89
N GLU A 130 27.19 -19.06 -2.35
CA GLU A 130 28.13 -19.40 -3.43
C GLU A 130 29.09 -20.53 -3.03
N GLU A 131 29.55 -20.55 -1.78
CA GLU A 131 30.36 -21.64 -1.23
C GLU A 131 29.57 -22.95 -1.13
N PHE A 132 28.32 -22.88 -0.70
CA PHE A 132 27.49 -24.08 -0.61
C PHE A 132 27.23 -24.71 -1.96
N TRP A 133 26.92 -23.92 -2.99
CA TRP A 133 26.61 -24.43 -4.33
C TRP A 133 27.83 -24.57 -5.23
N ASN A 134 28.99 -24.03 -4.84
CA ASN A 134 30.18 -23.87 -5.69
C ASN A 134 29.85 -23.17 -7.02
N LYS A 135 28.97 -22.18 -6.95
CA LYS A 135 28.43 -21.46 -8.12
C LYS A 135 28.11 -20.02 -7.73
N GLN A 136 28.45 -19.09 -8.63
CA GLN A 136 28.05 -17.70 -8.42
C GLN A 136 26.54 -17.54 -8.55
N LEU A 137 25.98 -16.55 -7.82
CA LEU A 137 24.58 -16.19 -7.94
C LEU A 137 24.30 -15.67 -9.35
N GLU A 138 23.40 -16.34 -10.09
CA GLU A 138 23.09 -16.00 -11.50
C GLU A 138 22.44 -14.64 -11.64
N GLU A 139 21.48 -14.33 -10.75
CA GLU A 139 20.84 -13.03 -10.65
C GLU A 139 21.41 -12.32 -9.43
N ASN A 140 22.16 -11.24 -9.67
CA ASN A 140 22.75 -10.42 -8.60
C ASN A 140 22.11 -9.02 -8.59
N PRO A 141 20.85 -8.91 -8.13
CA PRO A 141 20.20 -7.61 -8.02
C PRO A 141 20.88 -6.79 -6.93
N TYR A 142 20.96 -5.48 -7.14
CA TYR A 142 21.47 -4.56 -6.11
C TYR A 142 20.75 -4.75 -4.77
N ARG A 143 19.43 -4.93 -4.79
CA ARG A 143 18.56 -5.12 -3.64
C ARG A 143 17.40 -6.03 -4.01
N PHE A 144 17.06 -6.97 -3.13
CA PHE A 144 15.82 -7.74 -3.25
C PHE A 144 15.07 -7.81 -1.91
N LEU A 145 13.77 -8.05 -2.00
CA LEU A 145 12.93 -8.29 -0.83
C LEU A 145 13.08 -9.75 -0.41
N ILE A 146 13.31 -9.96 0.89
CA ILE A 146 13.45 -11.29 1.47
C ILE A 146 12.07 -11.96 1.53
N ASN A 147 11.97 -13.18 1.03
CA ASN A 147 10.80 -14.02 1.24
C ASN A 147 11.00 -14.81 2.54
N PHE A 148 10.49 -14.25 3.65
CA PHE A 148 10.64 -14.86 4.97
C PHE A 148 9.88 -16.17 5.06
N MET A 149 10.53 -17.23 5.55
CA MET A 149 9.96 -18.58 5.69
C MET A 149 8.84 -18.65 6.73
N GLY A 150 8.80 -17.70 7.66
CA GLY A 150 7.80 -17.66 8.73
C GLY A 150 8.18 -16.70 9.85
N GLU A 151 7.60 -16.94 11.02
CA GLU A 151 7.90 -16.21 12.24
C GLU A 151 9.33 -16.50 12.75
N PRO A 152 9.92 -15.64 13.61
CA PRO A 152 11.22 -15.92 14.25
C PRO A 152 11.27 -17.30 14.92
N GLY A 153 12.29 -18.08 14.61
CA GLY A 153 12.47 -19.46 15.06
C GLY A 153 11.93 -20.52 14.07
N SER A 154 11.72 -20.15 12.79
CA SER A 154 11.22 -21.08 11.77
C SER A 154 12.27 -22.06 11.23
N PHE A 155 13.55 -21.79 11.43
CA PHE A 155 14.63 -22.69 11.03
C PHE A 155 14.91 -23.73 12.10
N LYS A 156 15.36 -24.90 11.65
CA LYS A 156 15.89 -25.94 12.55
C LYS A 156 17.15 -25.39 13.23
N SER A 157 17.15 -25.37 14.56
CA SER A 157 18.26 -24.83 15.34
C SER A 157 18.74 -25.75 16.44
N TYR A 158 19.96 -25.54 16.86
CA TYR A 158 20.63 -26.20 17.99
C TYR A 158 21.41 -25.17 18.78
N SER A 159 21.45 -25.33 20.12
CA SER A 159 22.28 -24.52 21.01
C SER A 159 23.77 -24.85 20.82
N VAL A 160 24.62 -23.83 20.86
CA VAL A 160 26.10 -24.02 20.80
C VAL A 160 26.55 -25.00 21.87
N LYS A 161 26.04 -24.92 23.09
CA LYS A 161 26.40 -25.83 24.19
C LYS A 161 26.13 -27.31 23.84
N ASP A 162 24.99 -27.59 23.16
CA ASP A 162 24.63 -28.99 22.82
C ASP A 162 25.51 -29.55 21.72
N VAL A 163 26.00 -28.69 20.83
CA VAL A 163 26.97 -29.08 19.79
C VAL A 163 28.36 -29.34 20.40
N ILE A 164 28.83 -28.46 21.27
CA ILE A 164 30.14 -28.61 21.92
C ILE A 164 30.16 -29.83 22.85
N SER A 165 29.12 -30.03 23.67
CA SER A 165 29.00 -31.18 24.56
C SER A 165 28.97 -32.53 23.83
N GLY A 166 28.68 -32.52 22.51
CA GLY A 166 28.50 -33.71 21.70
C GLY A 166 27.11 -34.36 21.86
N SER A 167 26.16 -33.68 22.47
CA SER A 167 24.77 -34.13 22.54
C SER A 167 24.13 -34.19 21.14
N ILE A 168 24.62 -33.38 20.21
CA ILE A 168 24.28 -33.42 18.79
C ILE A 168 25.45 -34.04 18.02
N THR A 169 25.13 -35.09 17.26
CA THR A 169 26.17 -35.80 16.51
C THR A 169 26.63 -35.05 15.27
N PRO A 170 27.86 -35.12 14.83
CA PRO A 170 28.39 -34.45 13.64
C PRO A 170 27.63 -34.87 12.35
N GLU A 171 27.05 -36.04 12.30
CA GLU A 171 26.26 -36.56 11.17
C GLU A 171 25.04 -35.69 10.87
N GLU A 172 24.51 -35.03 11.88
CA GLU A 172 23.35 -34.11 11.71
C GLU A 172 23.70 -32.93 10.79
N PHE A 173 24.95 -32.49 10.80
CA PHE A 173 25.44 -31.38 10.00
C PHE A 173 26.01 -31.80 8.64
N LYS A 174 26.11 -33.11 8.39
CA LYS A 174 26.73 -33.64 7.16
C LYS A 174 26.11 -33.09 5.89
N ASN A 175 26.96 -32.48 5.05
CA ASN A 175 26.58 -31.85 3.78
C ASN A 175 25.52 -30.76 3.93
N LYS A 176 25.32 -30.19 5.11
CA LYS A 176 24.39 -29.07 5.37
C LYS A 176 25.10 -27.75 5.30
N LEU A 177 24.29 -26.69 5.11
CA LEU A 177 24.65 -25.32 5.33
C LEU A 177 24.33 -24.98 6.79
N VAL A 178 25.35 -24.61 7.54
CA VAL A 178 25.25 -24.26 8.97
C VAL A 178 25.56 -22.78 9.15
N LEU A 179 24.72 -22.06 9.88
CA LEU A 179 24.98 -20.69 10.31
C LEU A 179 25.11 -20.66 11.83
N VAL A 180 26.15 -20.03 12.31
CA VAL A 180 26.40 -19.80 13.74
C VAL A 180 26.22 -18.32 14.01
N GLY A 181 25.41 -17.94 14.99
CA GLY A 181 25.21 -16.52 15.33
C GLY A 181 24.43 -16.31 16.61
N ALA A 182 24.36 -15.06 17.04
CA ALA A 182 23.70 -14.64 18.25
C ALA A 182 22.16 -14.73 18.10
N THR A 183 21.52 -15.31 19.11
CA THR A 183 20.05 -15.33 19.26
C THR A 183 19.60 -14.91 20.65
N SER A 184 20.55 -14.72 21.59
CA SER A 184 20.27 -14.14 22.88
C SER A 184 19.96 -12.64 22.75
N PRO A 185 18.83 -12.15 23.30
CA PRO A 185 18.47 -10.73 23.26
C PRO A 185 19.54 -9.81 23.88
N ASP A 186 20.30 -10.30 24.85
CA ASP A 186 21.36 -9.55 25.51
C ASP A 186 22.54 -9.19 24.57
N LEU A 187 22.64 -9.86 23.42
CA LEU A 187 23.65 -9.58 22.40
C LEU A 187 23.21 -8.53 21.37
N HIS A 188 21.96 -8.05 21.44
CA HIS A 188 21.43 -6.93 20.67
C HIS A 188 21.54 -7.07 19.13
N ASP A 189 21.46 -8.30 18.63
CA ASP A 189 21.42 -8.57 17.18
C ASP A 189 20.00 -8.96 16.73
N ASP A 190 19.03 -8.13 17.09
CA ASP A 190 17.61 -8.37 16.89
C ASP A 190 16.96 -7.32 15.98
N TYR A 191 16.16 -7.80 15.04
CA TYR A 191 15.50 -6.96 14.02
C TYR A 191 14.01 -7.28 13.91
N PHE A 192 13.19 -6.25 13.71
CA PHE A 192 11.82 -6.47 13.30
C PHE A 192 11.74 -6.75 11.79
N VAL A 193 10.98 -7.78 11.45
CA VAL A 193 10.73 -8.22 10.07
C VAL A 193 9.21 -8.29 9.82
N PRO A 194 8.73 -8.38 8.56
CA PRO A 194 7.29 -8.43 8.28
C PRO A 194 6.53 -9.55 8.99
N THR A 195 7.22 -10.65 9.30
CA THR A 195 6.65 -11.84 9.99
C THR A 195 6.90 -11.85 11.50
N SER A 196 7.37 -10.76 12.08
CA SER A 196 7.79 -10.68 13.49
C SER A 196 6.70 -10.98 14.51
N ASN A 197 5.45 -10.68 14.21
CA ASN A 197 4.32 -10.87 15.13
C ASN A 197 4.63 -10.47 16.60
N GLY A 198 5.36 -9.34 16.77
CA GLY A 198 5.78 -8.84 18.07
C GLY A 198 7.08 -9.43 18.66
N LYS A 199 7.68 -10.42 18.00
CA LYS A 199 8.98 -11.02 18.39
C LYS A 199 10.06 -10.65 17.35
N ALA A 200 11.18 -10.07 17.78
CA ALA A 200 12.29 -9.77 16.89
C ALA A 200 12.96 -11.05 16.36
N MET A 201 13.51 -10.96 15.16
CA MET A 201 14.29 -12.03 14.50
C MET A 201 15.77 -11.72 14.62
N SER A 202 16.58 -12.73 14.94
CA SER A 202 18.03 -12.56 15.03
C SER A 202 18.68 -12.30 13.67
N GLY A 203 19.82 -11.59 13.65
CA GLY A 203 20.57 -11.30 12.42
C GLY A 203 20.95 -12.55 11.65
N VAL A 204 21.41 -13.58 12.35
CA VAL A 204 21.76 -14.88 11.75
C VAL A 204 20.55 -15.55 11.07
N GLU A 205 19.34 -15.42 11.62
CA GLU A 205 18.12 -15.95 11.00
C GLU A 205 17.69 -15.12 9.79
N ILE A 206 17.96 -13.81 9.79
CA ILE A 206 17.75 -12.96 8.59
C ILE A 206 18.72 -13.39 7.47
N HIS A 207 19.96 -13.70 7.78
CA HIS A 207 20.89 -14.26 6.80
C HIS A 207 20.43 -15.64 6.29
N ALA A 208 19.85 -16.48 7.15
CA ALA A 208 19.26 -17.76 6.73
C ALA A 208 18.07 -17.55 5.76
N ASN A 209 17.17 -16.63 6.06
CA ASN A 209 16.04 -16.28 5.18
C ASN A 209 16.54 -15.71 3.84
N THR A 210 17.58 -14.87 3.87
CA THR A 210 18.20 -14.32 2.67
C THR A 210 18.78 -15.43 1.78
N ILE A 211 19.53 -16.37 2.38
CA ILE A 211 20.08 -17.53 1.66
C ILE A 211 18.95 -18.43 1.13
N GLN A 212 17.91 -18.66 1.93
CA GLN A 212 16.78 -19.49 1.51
C GLN A 212 16.03 -18.88 0.31
N THR A 213 15.84 -17.55 0.31
CA THR A 213 15.27 -16.81 -0.85
C THR A 213 16.13 -17.01 -2.10
N MET A 214 17.47 -16.98 -1.96
CA MET A 214 18.39 -17.24 -3.09
C MET A 214 18.31 -18.69 -3.58
N ILE A 215 18.20 -19.66 -2.65
CA ILE A 215 18.09 -21.11 -2.99
C ILE A 215 16.82 -21.37 -3.77
N ASN A 216 15.70 -20.85 -3.31
CA ASN A 216 14.40 -21.05 -3.93
C ASN A 216 14.23 -20.21 -5.19
N LYS A 217 15.05 -19.18 -5.38
CA LYS A 217 14.89 -18.13 -6.40
C LYS A 217 13.56 -17.37 -6.27
N ASP A 218 13.02 -17.29 -5.07
CA ASP A 218 11.73 -16.68 -4.73
C ASP A 218 11.90 -15.18 -4.45
N PHE A 219 12.51 -14.45 -5.38
CA PHE A 219 12.75 -13.02 -5.25
C PHE A 219 11.43 -12.25 -5.34
N LEU A 220 11.06 -11.57 -4.26
CA LEU A 220 9.89 -10.73 -4.24
C LEU A 220 10.18 -9.39 -4.95
N THR A 221 9.30 -9.02 -5.87
CA THR A 221 9.38 -7.77 -6.62
C THR A 221 8.20 -6.86 -6.30
N ALA A 222 8.48 -5.60 -5.94
CA ALA A 222 7.43 -4.62 -5.72
C ALA A 222 6.91 -4.08 -7.06
N GLN A 223 5.59 -3.85 -7.13
CA GLN A 223 4.96 -3.24 -8.29
C GLN A 223 5.60 -1.86 -8.58
N PRO A 224 6.05 -1.59 -9.83
CA PRO A 224 6.56 -0.28 -10.20
C PRO A 224 5.54 0.83 -9.99
N VAL A 225 5.98 2.00 -9.53
CA VAL A 225 5.10 3.13 -9.19
C VAL A 225 4.22 3.56 -10.38
N TRP A 226 4.76 3.56 -11.60
CA TRP A 226 4.00 3.90 -12.80
C TRP A 226 2.86 2.90 -13.09
N CYS A 227 3.05 1.60 -12.77
CA CYS A 227 1.99 0.60 -12.87
C CYS A 227 0.85 0.88 -11.87
N VAL A 228 1.18 1.35 -10.65
CA VAL A 228 0.17 1.76 -9.67
C VAL A 228 -0.68 2.90 -10.22
N PHE A 229 -0.05 3.95 -10.78
CA PHE A 229 -0.79 5.06 -11.40
C PHE A 229 -1.67 4.63 -12.57
N LEU A 230 -1.18 3.78 -13.45
CA LEU A 230 -1.98 3.25 -14.56
C LEU A 230 -3.17 2.41 -14.06
N SER A 231 -2.97 1.58 -13.04
CA SER A 231 -4.05 0.79 -12.44
C SER A 231 -5.11 1.69 -11.81
N MET A 232 -4.70 2.73 -11.05
CA MET A 232 -5.62 3.72 -10.48
C MET A 232 -6.44 4.43 -11.58
N LEU A 233 -5.78 4.88 -12.64
CA LEU A 233 -6.45 5.53 -13.77
C LEU A 233 -7.45 4.58 -14.44
N ALA A 234 -7.05 3.34 -14.70
CA ALA A 234 -7.90 2.35 -15.36
C ALA A 234 -9.17 2.06 -14.53
N VAL A 235 -9.03 1.78 -13.23
CA VAL A 235 -10.20 1.51 -12.38
C VAL A 235 -11.10 2.74 -12.23
N SER A 236 -10.52 3.94 -12.14
CA SER A 236 -11.30 5.19 -12.09
C SER A 236 -12.10 5.40 -13.36
N LEU A 237 -11.52 5.17 -14.55
CA LEU A 237 -12.22 5.27 -15.82
C LEU A 237 -13.35 4.24 -15.96
N ILE A 238 -13.13 3.00 -15.48
CA ILE A 238 -14.17 1.96 -15.47
C ILE A 238 -15.35 2.40 -14.61
N ILE A 239 -15.11 2.91 -13.40
CA ILE A 239 -16.17 3.35 -12.49
C ILE A 239 -16.93 4.52 -13.09
N ALA A 240 -16.22 5.54 -13.62
CA ALA A 240 -16.82 6.68 -14.28
C ALA A 240 -17.71 6.27 -15.45
N PHE A 241 -17.23 5.36 -16.30
CA PHE A 241 -18.01 4.82 -17.40
C PHE A 241 -19.27 4.10 -16.90
N VAL A 242 -19.16 3.21 -15.92
CA VAL A 242 -20.31 2.49 -15.35
C VAL A 242 -21.30 3.46 -14.71
N PHE A 243 -20.81 4.47 -13.99
CA PHE A 243 -21.66 5.48 -13.36
C PHE A 243 -22.49 6.25 -14.38
N ILE A 244 -21.88 6.69 -15.48
CA ILE A 244 -22.55 7.47 -16.53
C ILE A 244 -23.60 6.63 -17.27
N PHE A 245 -23.32 5.38 -17.62
CA PHE A 245 -24.16 4.57 -18.48
C PHE A 245 -25.14 3.65 -17.74
N ALA A 246 -24.80 3.20 -16.55
CA ALA A 246 -25.59 2.23 -15.78
C ALA A 246 -26.15 2.80 -14.46
N GLY A 247 -25.74 3.99 -14.06
CA GLY A 247 -26.23 4.69 -12.88
C GLY A 247 -25.56 4.29 -11.58
N ILE A 248 -25.91 5.02 -10.51
CA ILE A 248 -25.26 4.95 -9.20
C ILE A 248 -25.28 3.55 -8.55
N THR A 249 -26.41 2.84 -8.65
CA THR A 249 -26.57 1.52 -8.00
C THR A 249 -25.63 0.48 -8.61
N VAL A 250 -25.54 0.45 -9.95
CA VAL A 250 -24.65 -0.47 -10.66
C VAL A 250 -23.20 -0.10 -10.40
N ALA A 251 -22.88 1.20 -10.39
CA ALA A 251 -21.55 1.68 -10.08
C ALA A 251 -21.10 1.29 -8.65
N ALA A 252 -22.00 1.37 -7.66
CA ALA A 252 -21.73 0.93 -6.29
C ALA A 252 -21.39 -0.59 -6.22
N VAL A 253 -22.21 -1.42 -6.85
CA VAL A 253 -21.99 -2.86 -6.91
C VAL A 253 -20.69 -3.18 -7.64
N THR A 254 -20.43 -2.52 -8.78
CA THR A 254 -19.17 -2.70 -9.53
C THR A 254 -17.96 -2.30 -8.71
N SER A 255 -18.01 -1.16 -8.01
CA SER A 255 -16.94 -0.71 -7.12
C SER A 255 -16.63 -1.73 -6.03
N PHE A 256 -17.65 -2.29 -5.40
CA PHE A 256 -17.50 -3.33 -4.39
C PHE A 256 -16.86 -4.60 -4.97
N ILE A 257 -17.33 -5.08 -6.11
CA ILE A 257 -16.78 -6.25 -6.80
C ILE A 257 -15.32 -6.01 -7.19
N LEU A 258 -14.98 -4.82 -7.73
CA LEU A 258 -13.61 -4.49 -8.11
C LEU A 258 -12.66 -4.48 -6.91
N ILE A 259 -13.09 -3.96 -5.75
CA ILE A 259 -12.27 -4.02 -4.53
C ILE A 259 -12.01 -5.46 -4.12
N LEU A 260 -13.05 -6.30 -4.05
CA LEU A 260 -12.88 -7.72 -3.70
C LEU A 260 -12.00 -8.45 -4.70
N ALA A 261 -12.25 -8.28 -5.99
CA ALA A 261 -11.45 -8.89 -7.05
C ALA A 261 -9.97 -8.46 -6.97
N TYR A 262 -9.72 -7.18 -6.68
CA TYR A 262 -8.35 -6.68 -6.50
C TYR A 262 -7.67 -7.29 -5.27
N LEU A 263 -8.37 -7.41 -4.15
CA LEU A 263 -7.83 -8.06 -2.94
C LEU A 263 -7.48 -9.54 -3.20
N PHE A 264 -8.32 -10.29 -3.88
CA PHE A 264 -7.99 -11.65 -4.30
C PHE A 264 -6.82 -11.70 -5.27
N PHE A 265 -6.78 -10.75 -6.23
CA PHE A 265 -5.68 -10.66 -7.18
C PHE A 265 -4.34 -10.34 -6.50
N THR A 266 -4.33 -9.55 -5.41
CA THR A 266 -3.08 -9.27 -4.66
C THR A 266 -2.52 -10.52 -3.98
N ILE A 267 -3.38 -11.37 -3.42
CA ILE A 267 -2.97 -12.65 -2.83
C ILE A 267 -2.38 -13.55 -3.93
N TYR A 268 -3.09 -13.70 -5.04
CA TYR A 268 -2.62 -14.48 -6.19
C TYR A 268 -1.28 -13.97 -6.73
N ALA A 269 -1.12 -12.66 -6.91
CA ALA A 269 0.12 -12.06 -7.39
C ALA A 269 1.30 -12.27 -6.42
N PHE A 270 1.02 -12.29 -5.10
CA PHE A 270 2.03 -12.58 -4.09
C PHE A 270 2.59 -14.00 -4.22
N ASP A 271 1.76 -15.00 -4.52
CA ASP A 271 2.20 -16.39 -4.76
C ASP A 271 3.15 -16.49 -5.97
N TYR A 272 3.12 -15.52 -6.89
CA TYR A 272 4.06 -15.38 -8.01
C TYR A 272 5.21 -14.39 -7.75
N GLY A 273 5.44 -14.04 -6.49
CA GLY A 273 6.53 -13.15 -6.09
C GLY A 273 6.30 -11.67 -6.38
N MET A 274 5.07 -11.24 -6.68
CA MET A 274 4.73 -9.83 -6.93
C MET A 274 3.99 -9.20 -5.76
N ILE A 275 4.57 -8.14 -5.19
CA ILE A 275 3.92 -7.34 -4.14
C ILE A 275 3.18 -6.18 -4.78
N LEU A 276 1.85 -6.21 -4.74
CA LEU A 276 0.98 -5.15 -5.23
C LEU A 276 0.64 -4.15 -4.13
N ASN A 277 0.28 -2.92 -4.53
CA ASN A 277 -0.11 -1.89 -3.56
C ASN A 277 -1.55 -2.10 -3.09
N LEU A 278 -1.72 -2.52 -1.84
CA LEU A 278 -3.02 -2.83 -1.23
C LEU A 278 -3.90 -1.59 -0.95
N VAL A 279 -3.33 -0.40 -0.88
CA VAL A 279 -4.04 0.79 -0.38
C VAL A 279 -4.53 1.68 -1.52
N PHE A 280 -3.65 2.03 -2.46
CA PHE A 280 -3.95 3.08 -3.44
C PHE A 280 -5.08 2.71 -4.42
N ILE A 281 -5.16 1.45 -4.85
CA ILE A 281 -6.19 1.05 -5.80
C ILE A 281 -7.58 1.04 -5.15
N PRO A 282 -7.84 0.38 -3.99
CA PRO A 282 -9.12 0.47 -3.30
C PRO A 282 -9.53 1.89 -2.93
N VAL A 283 -8.58 2.71 -2.45
CA VAL A 283 -8.84 4.11 -2.13
C VAL A 283 -9.23 4.91 -3.38
N SER A 284 -8.56 4.70 -4.52
CA SER A 284 -8.93 5.38 -5.77
C SER A 284 -10.34 5.02 -6.23
N ILE A 285 -10.77 3.76 -6.07
CA ILE A 285 -12.12 3.30 -6.35
C ILE A 285 -13.14 4.08 -5.48
N LEU A 286 -12.90 4.13 -4.17
CA LEU A 286 -13.80 4.80 -3.23
C LEU A 286 -13.88 6.32 -3.47
N VAL A 287 -12.74 6.96 -3.72
CA VAL A 287 -12.67 8.40 -4.00
C VAL A 287 -13.38 8.73 -5.31
N THR A 288 -13.18 7.94 -6.37
CA THR A 288 -13.85 8.15 -7.66
C THR A 288 -15.35 8.00 -7.50
N PHE A 289 -15.84 6.90 -6.93
CA PHE A 289 -17.27 6.68 -6.71
C PHE A 289 -17.89 7.76 -5.83
N GLY A 290 -17.21 8.16 -4.76
CA GLY A 290 -17.68 9.23 -3.86
C GLY A 290 -17.78 10.59 -4.54
N SER A 291 -16.76 10.97 -5.31
CA SER A 291 -16.76 12.25 -6.04
C SER A 291 -17.85 12.32 -7.11
N GLU A 292 -18.06 11.23 -7.86
CA GLU A 292 -19.15 11.13 -8.84
C GLU A 292 -20.53 11.20 -8.20
N THR A 293 -20.73 10.52 -7.06
CA THR A 293 -21.97 10.57 -6.30
C THR A 293 -22.28 11.99 -5.83
N ILE A 294 -21.26 12.69 -5.30
CA ILE A 294 -21.38 14.09 -4.87
C ILE A 294 -21.72 14.99 -6.07
N TYR A 295 -21.02 14.84 -7.18
CA TYR A 295 -21.27 15.60 -8.39
C TYR A 295 -22.68 15.37 -8.91
N PHE A 296 -23.15 14.14 -8.99
CA PHE A 296 -24.49 13.76 -9.41
C PHE A 296 -25.56 14.38 -8.51
N TYR A 297 -25.37 14.30 -7.18
CA TYR A 297 -26.32 14.90 -6.23
C TYR A 297 -26.46 16.41 -6.45
N PHE A 298 -25.38 17.14 -6.64
CA PHE A 298 -25.43 18.57 -6.87
C PHE A 298 -26.04 18.95 -8.23
N THR A 299 -25.75 18.20 -9.28
CA THR A 299 -26.31 18.45 -10.62
C THR A 299 -27.81 18.15 -10.66
N GLU A 300 -28.25 17.03 -10.07
CA GLU A 300 -29.67 16.70 -9.95
C GLU A 300 -30.46 17.75 -9.14
N LYS A 301 -29.87 18.18 -8.00
CA LYS A 301 -30.46 19.22 -7.16
C LYS A 301 -30.62 20.54 -7.94
N ARG A 302 -29.59 20.96 -8.69
CA ARG A 302 -29.64 22.18 -9.54
C ARG A 302 -30.71 22.05 -10.61
N ALA A 303 -30.75 20.95 -11.33
CA ALA A 303 -31.77 20.72 -12.37
C ALA A 303 -33.20 20.80 -11.80
N LYS A 304 -33.45 20.21 -10.62
CA LYS A 304 -34.75 20.31 -9.93
C LYS A 304 -35.10 21.74 -9.54
N ILE A 305 -34.12 22.54 -9.06
CA ILE A 305 -34.32 23.95 -8.71
C ILE A 305 -34.61 24.79 -9.95
N GLU A 306 -33.87 24.60 -11.04
CA GLU A 306 -34.08 25.30 -12.31
C GLU A 306 -35.45 25.00 -12.88
N LEU A 307 -35.88 23.73 -12.88
CA LEU A 307 -37.19 23.32 -13.31
C LEU A 307 -38.28 23.98 -12.46
N LYS A 308 -38.14 23.95 -11.12
CA LYS A 308 -39.05 24.61 -10.19
C LYS A 308 -39.17 26.13 -10.50
N ASN A 309 -38.05 26.81 -10.69
CA ASN A 309 -38.01 28.25 -10.97
C ASN A 309 -38.66 28.58 -12.32
N ALA A 310 -38.47 27.73 -13.33
CA ALA A 310 -39.11 27.92 -14.63
C ALA A 310 -40.65 27.82 -14.53
N PHE A 311 -41.15 26.80 -13.81
CA PHE A 311 -42.61 26.64 -13.63
C PHE A 311 -43.22 27.71 -12.71
N SER A 312 -42.48 28.18 -11.69
CA SER A 312 -42.96 29.21 -10.77
C SER A 312 -43.23 30.57 -11.42
N LYS A 313 -42.80 30.78 -12.67
CA LYS A 313 -43.13 31.98 -13.45
C LYS A 313 -44.54 31.97 -14.02
N TYR A 314 -45.16 30.80 -14.15
CA TYR A 314 -46.44 30.60 -14.80
C TYR A 314 -47.54 30.05 -13.88
N VAL A 315 -47.13 29.45 -12.75
CA VAL A 315 -48.03 28.77 -11.82
C VAL A 315 -47.66 29.16 -10.39
N SER A 316 -48.66 29.25 -9.49
CA SER A 316 -48.43 29.61 -8.10
C SER A 316 -47.46 28.61 -7.41
N HIS A 317 -46.65 29.10 -6.49
CA HIS A 317 -45.69 28.28 -5.73
C HIS A 317 -46.34 27.09 -5.05
N LYS A 318 -47.60 27.17 -4.64
CA LYS A 318 -48.36 26.09 -4.01
C LYS A 318 -48.59 24.95 -4.99
N VAL A 319 -49.06 25.25 -6.20
CA VAL A 319 -49.32 24.24 -7.25
C VAL A 319 -47.98 23.61 -7.72
N VAL A 320 -46.93 24.42 -7.89
CA VAL A 320 -45.59 23.86 -8.24
C VAL A 320 -45.09 22.89 -7.17
N ASN A 321 -45.23 23.21 -5.89
CA ASN A 321 -44.79 22.31 -4.81
C ASN A 321 -45.63 21.01 -4.77
N GLU A 322 -46.95 21.08 -5.01
CA GLU A 322 -47.80 19.88 -5.11
C GLU A 322 -47.44 18.99 -6.29
N LEU A 323 -47.14 19.56 -7.45
CA LEU A 323 -46.70 18.84 -8.64
C LEU A 323 -45.33 18.19 -8.45
N MET A 324 -44.39 18.87 -7.74
CA MET A 324 -43.08 18.32 -7.44
C MET A 324 -43.14 17.16 -6.43
N GLN A 325 -44.16 17.13 -5.56
CA GLN A 325 -44.37 16.02 -4.61
C GLN A 325 -45.04 14.80 -5.25
N ASP A 326 -45.99 15.04 -6.19
CA ASP A 326 -46.70 13.96 -6.88
C ASP A 326 -46.90 14.28 -8.37
N PRO A 327 -45.92 13.92 -9.23
CA PRO A 327 -46.00 14.12 -10.68
C PRO A 327 -47.23 13.46 -11.35
N LYS A 328 -47.83 12.44 -10.72
CA LYS A 328 -49.01 11.75 -11.25
C LYS A 328 -50.29 12.63 -11.25
N LYS A 329 -50.30 13.70 -10.45
CA LYS A 329 -51.39 14.69 -10.46
C LYS A 329 -51.49 15.49 -11.76
N LEU A 330 -50.49 15.40 -12.66
CA LEU A 330 -50.50 15.94 -14.01
C LEU A 330 -51.27 15.07 -15.01
N ALA A 331 -51.97 14.02 -14.59
CA ALA A 331 -52.70 13.17 -15.50
C ALA A 331 -53.79 13.97 -16.28
N LEU A 332 -53.73 13.87 -17.61
CA LEU A 332 -54.73 14.45 -18.51
C LEU A 332 -56.12 13.87 -18.20
N GLY A 333 -57.03 14.70 -17.76
CA GLY A 333 -58.39 14.24 -17.41
C GLY A 333 -59.23 15.31 -16.71
N GLY A 334 -58.55 16.32 -16.17
CA GLY A 334 -59.21 17.40 -15.41
C GLY A 334 -59.89 16.90 -14.12
N SER A 335 -60.16 17.78 -13.21
CA SER A 335 -60.98 17.50 -12.01
C SER A 335 -62.10 18.57 -11.92
N ARG A 336 -63.23 18.14 -11.52
CA ARG A 336 -64.37 19.09 -11.31
C ARG A 336 -64.17 19.74 -9.94
N ARG A 337 -63.92 21.05 -9.94
CA ARG A 337 -63.74 21.85 -8.73
C ARG A 337 -64.59 23.12 -8.79
N GLU A 338 -64.89 23.68 -7.65
CA GLU A 338 -65.47 25.01 -7.50
C GLU A 338 -64.29 26.02 -7.57
N ILE A 339 -64.31 26.86 -8.59
CA ILE A 339 -63.27 27.84 -8.87
C ILE A 339 -63.79 29.24 -8.95
N THR A 340 -63.03 30.23 -8.55
CA THR A 340 -63.34 31.64 -8.80
C THR A 340 -62.56 32.09 -10.04
N VAL A 341 -63.24 32.59 -11.08
CA VAL A 341 -62.59 33.07 -12.30
C VAL A 341 -62.50 34.59 -12.26
N PHE A 342 -61.36 35.13 -12.61
CA PHE A 342 -61.05 36.56 -12.63
C PHE A 342 -60.68 37.00 -14.05
N PHE A 343 -61.23 38.10 -14.48
CA PHE A 343 -60.86 38.80 -15.71
C PHE A 343 -60.56 40.25 -15.38
N SER A 344 -59.43 40.78 -15.86
CA SER A 344 -59.10 42.19 -15.81
C SER A 344 -58.67 42.67 -17.18
N ASP A 345 -59.00 43.93 -17.50
CA ASP A 345 -58.77 44.57 -18.79
C ASP A 345 -58.28 46.01 -18.57
N ILE A 346 -57.51 46.57 -19.51
CA ILE A 346 -57.04 47.99 -19.43
C ILE A 346 -58.12 48.89 -20.07
N ARG A 347 -58.68 49.76 -19.26
CA ARG A 347 -59.67 50.70 -19.75
C ARG A 347 -59.08 51.65 -20.81
N GLY A 348 -59.65 51.62 -22.01
CA GLY A 348 -59.28 52.50 -23.13
C GLY A 348 -57.95 52.05 -23.81
N PHE A 349 -57.53 50.79 -23.70
CA PHE A 349 -56.33 50.25 -24.28
C PHE A 349 -56.20 50.51 -25.79
N THR A 350 -57.31 50.43 -26.56
CA THR A 350 -57.28 50.68 -27.99
C THR A 350 -56.73 52.08 -28.28
N THR A 351 -57.21 53.11 -27.55
CA THR A 351 -56.73 54.49 -27.71
C THR A 351 -55.30 54.65 -27.30
N ILE A 352 -54.90 53.94 -26.25
CA ILE A 352 -53.48 53.95 -25.77
C ILE A 352 -52.55 53.28 -26.80
N SER A 353 -53.01 52.16 -27.40
CA SER A 353 -52.26 51.42 -28.40
C SER A 353 -52.06 52.17 -29.71
N GLU A 354 -53.04 52.96 -30.15
CA GLU A 354 -52.93 53.80 -31.33
C GLU A 354 -52.01 55.00 -31.16
N ASN A 355 -51.87 55.51 -29.93
CA ASN A 355 -51.02 56.66 -29.62
C ASN A 355 -49.59 56.30 -29.24
N LEU A 356 -49.28 55.06 -28.87
CA LEU A 356 -47.96 54.57 -28.51
C LEU A 356 -47.37 53.78 -29.69
N GLY A 357 -46.17 54.14 -30.12
CA GLY A 357 -45.46 53.33 -31.10
C GLY A 357 -45.20 51.89 -30.55
N ALA A 358 -45.13 50.90 -31.44
CA ALA A 358 -45.14 49.46 -31.14
C ALA A 358 -44.14 49.05 -30.05
N THR A 359 -42.92 49.55 -30.06
CA THR A 359 -41.87 49.25 -29.06
C THR A 359 -42.24 49.73 -27.65
N ARG A 360 -42.86 50.90 -27.56
CA ARG A 360 -43.26 51.49 -26.27
C ARG A 360 -44.53 50.82 -25.72
N LEU A 361 -45.46 50.47 -26.61
CA LEU A 361 -46.65 49.68 -26.27
C LEU A 361 -46.26 48.33 -25.64
N VAL A 362 -45.38 47.57 -26.29
CA VAL A 362 -44.92 46.28 -25.80
C VAL A 362 -44.22 46.40 -24.42
N LYS A 363 -43.46 47.46 -24.22
CA LYS A 363 -42.83 47.69 -22.93
C LYS A 363 -43.84 47.93 -21.81
N VAL A 364 -44.80 48.86 -22.03
CA VAL A 364 -45.85 49.17 -21.05
C VAL A 364 -46.72 47.94 -20.77
N LEU A 365 -47.10 47.21 -21.83
CA LEU A 365 -47.89 45.99 -21.67
C LEU A 365 -47.17 44.93 -20.88
N ASN A 366 -45.87 44.70 -21.14
CA ASN A 366 -45.07 43.74 -20.37
C ASN A 366 -44.95 44.17 -18.90
N GLU A 367 -44.72 45.44 -18.59
CA GLU A 367 -44.68 45.93 -17.21
C GLU A 367 -46.04 45.67 -16.51
N TYR A 368 -47.15 46.02 -17.11
CA TYR A 368 -48.49 45.80 -16.58
C TYR A 368 -48.79 44.30 -16.36
N LEU A 369 -48.59 43.46 -17.40
CA LEU A 369 -48.87 42.03 -17.33
C LEU A 369 -47.97 41.33 -16.30
N THR A 370 -46.74 41.79 -16.12
CA THR A 370 -45.84 41.27 -15.10
C THR A 370 -46.36 41.59 -13.69
N GLU A 371 -46.72 42.86 -13.41
CA GLU A 371 -47.24 43.24 -12.10
C GLU A 371 -48.57 42.54 -11.78
N MET A 372 -49.49 42.45 -12.76
CA MET A 372 -50.74 41.72 -12.57
C MET A 372 -50.53 40.22 -12.32
N THR A 373 -49.56 39.61 -13.00
CA THR A 373 -49.17 38.22 -12.77
C THR A 373 -48.65 38.03 -11.36
N ASP A 374 -47.76 38.91 -10.90
CA ASP A 374 -47.20 38.87 -9.55
C ASP A 374 -48.27 39.00 -8.46
N ILE A 375 -49.24 39.91 -8.67
CA ILE A 375 -50.40 40.09 -7.76
C ILE A 375 -51.24 38.80 -7.70
N VAL A 376 -51.58 38.20 -8.85
CA VAL A 376 -52.33 36.95 -8.89
C VAL A 376 -51.62 35.82 -8.19
N LEU A 377 -50.33 35.66 -8.48
CA LEU A 377 -49.52 34.58 -7.90
C LEU A 377 -49.28 34.78 -6.38
N ASN A 378 -49.10 36.00 -5.92
CA ASN A 378 -48.95 36.34 -4.50
C ASN A 378 -50.20 36.10 -3.66
N HIS A 379 -51.38 36.03 -4.35
CA HIS A 379 -52.66 35.68 -3.71
C HIS A 379 -53.09 34.23 -3.98
N ASP A 380 -52.13 33.32 -4.26
CA ASP A 380 -52.34 31.90 -4.53
C ASP A 380 -53.26 31.63 -5.77
N GLY A 381 -53.36 32.58 -6.70
CA GLY A 381 -54.08 32.42 -7.97
C GLY A 381 -53.22 31.75 -9.04
N VAL A 382 -53.87 31.29 -10.08
CA VAL A 382 -53.23 30.74 -11.28
C VAL A 382 -53.60 31.63 -12.47
N VAL A 383 -52.61 32.15 -13.20
CA VAL A 383 -52.83 32.85 -14.47
C VAL A 383 -53.06 31.80 -15.55
N ASP A 384 -54.24 31.81 -16.18
CA ASP A 384 -54.59 30.91 -17.28
C ASP A 384 -53.91 31.38 -18.59
N LYS A 385 -54.25 32.60 -18.99
CA LYS A 385 -53.73 33.20 -20.23
C LYS A 385 -53.86 34.73 -20.25
N PHE A 386 -53.15 35.33 -21.18
CA PHE A 386 -53.35 36.71 -21.57
C PHE A 386 -54.20 36.77 -22.87
N ILE A 387 -55.16 37.67 -22.92
CA ILE A 387 -56.03 37.88 -24.08
C ILE A 387 -55.85 39.34 -24.48
N GLY A 388 -54.85 39.65 -25.31
CA GLY A 388 -54.40 41.01 -25.57
C GLY A 388 -53.86 41.70 -24.33
N ASP A 389 -54.53 42.71 -23.83
CA ASP A 389 -54.21 43.41 -22.57
C ASP A 389 -54.95 42.84 -21.34
N ALA A 390 -55.90 41.91 -21.59
CA ALA A 390 -56.67 41.28 -20.53
C ALA A 390 -55.89 40.10 -19.87
N VAL A 391 -56.05 39.97 -18.55
CA VAL A 391 -55.52 38.83 -17.76
C VAL A 391 -56.67 37.97 -17.32
N MET A 392 -56.63 36.70 -17.67
CA MET A 392 -57.52 35.65 -17.13
C MET A 392 -56.80 34.86 -16.05
N ALA A 393 -57.37 34.80 -14.87
CA ALA A 393 -56.81 34.05 -13.72
C ALA A 393 -57.96 33.34 -12.97
N PHE A 394 -57.60 32.35 -12.17
CA PHE A 394 -58.59 31.64 -11.33
C PHE A 394 -57.97 31.19 -10.00
N TRP A 395 -58.84 30.96 -9.00
CA TRP A 395 -58.52 30.42 -7.68
C TRP A 395 -59.37 29.18 -7.38
N GLY A 396 -58.84 28.28 -6.51
CA GLY A 396 -59.56 27.10 -6.07
C GLY A 396 -59.25 25.81 -6.84
N ALA A 397 -58.27 25.86 -7.72
CA ALA A 397 -57.84 24.68 -8.47
C ALA A 397 -56.83 23.83 -7.71
#